data_841d11f0adb6790c05b729a2541d07e6
#
_entry.id   841d11f0adb6790c05b729a2541d07e6
#
_cell.length_a   1.000
_cell.length_b   1.000
_cell.length_c   1.000
_cell.angle_alpha   90.00
_cell.angle_beta   90.00
_cell.angle_gamma   90.00
#
_symmetry.space_group_name_H-M   'P 1'
#
loop_
_entity.id
_entity.type
_entity.pdbx_description
1 polymer ?
#
loop_
_entity_poly.entity_id
_entity_poly.type
_entity_poly.pdbx_seq_one_letter_code
_entity_poly.pdbx_strand_id
1 'polypeptide(L)'
;MFLNFSGMILLSCQSTTEKEEKATEEVQEAKHELADVKKDIKADSVEAVKTEEWRIFRNEADARIRSNDIRIAALKRKMEKPGNKMDTDYPQSILDLEKKNKNLRDRMDAYEKNQSDWESFKREYNHDMEELGEALKDFRVNNKK
;
A
#
# COMPACT_ATOMS: atom_id res chain seq x y z
N MET A 1 -48.93 77.00 -30.35
CA MET A 1 -48.70 75.77 -31.09
C MET A 1 -47.80 74.91 -30.20
N PHE A 2 -48.45 74.05 -29.43
CA PHE A 2 -47.71 73.20 -28.44
C PHE A 2 -47.54 71.81 -29.04
N LEU A 3 -46.28 71.41 -29.23
CA LEU A 3 -45.99 70.01 -29.53
C LEU A 3 -45.59 69.30 -28.25
N ASN A 4 -46.44 68.41 -27.83
CA ASN A 4 -46.22 67.44 -26.75
C ASN A 4 -45.46 66.29 -27.30
N PHE A 5 -44.17 66.08 -26.80
CA PHE A 5 -43.38 64.92 -27.08
C PHE A 5 -43.45 64.00 -25.85
N SER A 6 -44.33 63.05 -25.92
CA SER A 6 -44.46 62.02 -24.90
C SER A 6 -43.39 60.94 -25.17
N GLY A 7 -42.31 61.03 -24.48
CA GLY A 7 -41.24 60.01 -24.53
C GLY A 7 -41.61 58.78 -23.67
N MET A 8 -41.98 57.70 -24.31
CA MET A 8 -42.22 56.40 -23.68
C MET A 8 -40.90 55.73 -23.33
N ILE A 9 -40.52 55.79 -22.07
CA ILE A 9 -39.37 55.01 -21.55
C ILE A 9 -39.91 53.64 -21.24
N LEU A 10 -39.64 52.68 -22.15
CA LEU A 10 -39.79 51.26 -21.88
C LEU A 10 -38.53 50.84 -21.13
N LEU A 11 -38.57 50.76 -19.81
CA LEU A 11 -37.60 50.07 -19.01
C LEU A 11 -37.67 48.58 -19.35
N SER A 12 -36.67 48.12 -20.07
CA SER A 12 -36.41 46.69 -20.30
C SER A 12 -35.91 46.09 -18.98
N CYS A 13 -36.78 45.58 -18.17
CA CYS A 13 -36.50 44.84 -16.93
C CYS A 13 -36.25 43.34 -17.17
N GLN A 14 -35.77 42.94 -18.36
CA GLN A 14 -35.57 41.53 -18.71
C GLN A 14 -34.13 41.05 -18.67
N SER A 15 -33.17 41.89 -18.32
CA SER A 15 -31.73 41.50 -18.42
C SER A 15 -31.08 41.17 -17.08
N THR A 16 -31.72 41.41 -15.95
CA THR A 16 -31.13 41.16 -14.63
C THR A 16 -31.34 39.71 -14.14
N THR A 17 -32.51 39.14 -14.38
CA THR A 17 -32.82 37.74 -13.99
C THR A 17 -32.02 36.71 -14.77
N GLU A 18 -31.84 36.87 -16.08
CA GLU A 18 -31.03 35.98 -16.91
C GLU A 18 -29.50 36.07 -16.54
N LYS A 19 -29.05 37.23 -16.12
CA LYS A 19 -27.65 37.37 -15.65
C LYS A 19 -27.44 36.78 -14.26
N GLU A 20 -28.41 36.84 -13.38
CA GLU A 20 -28.36 36.22 -12.06
C GLU A 20 -28.46 34.67 -12.15
N GLU A 21 -29.32 34.18 -13.05
CA GLU A 21 -29.41 32.73 -13.31
C GLU A 21 -28.10 32.15 -13.87
N LYS A 22 -27.51 32.79 -14.87
CA LYS A 22 -26.20 32.40 -15.41
C LYS A 22 -25.07 32.46 -14.39
N ALA A 23 -25.05 33.52 -13.58
CA ALA A 23 -24.05 33.65 -12.53
C ALA A 23 -24.17 32.57 -11.43
N THR A 24 -25.40 32.15 -11.11
CA THR A 24 -25.63 31.05 -10.17
C THR A 24 -25.28 29.69 -10.77
N GLU A 25 -25.54 29.48 -12.06
CA GLU A 25 -25.12 28.27 -12.77
C GLU A 25 -23.58 28.15 -12.84
N GLU A 26 -22.87 29.20 -13.22
CA GLU A 26 -21.42 29.26 -13.27
C GLU A 26 -20.76 29.01 -11.87
N VAL A 27 -21.37 29.53 -10.81
CA VAL A 27 -20.92 29.31 -9.44
C VAL A 27 -21.16 27.85 -8.99
N GLN A 28 -22.25 27.24 -9.41
CA GLN A 28 -22.49 25.81 -9.12
C GLN A 28 -21.58 24.90 -9.89
N GLU A 29 -21.33 25.19 -11.16
CA GLU A 29 -20.40 24.44 -12.01
C GLU A 29 -18.97 24.53 -11.47
N ALA A 30 -18.50 25.72 -11.10
CA ALA A 30 -17.20 25.93 -10.47
C ALA A 30 -17.06 25.21 -9.11
N LYS A 31 -18.14 25.11 -8.33
CA LYS A 31 -18.13 24.33 -7.09
C LYS A 31 -18.06 22.83 -7.33
N HIS A 32 -18.70 22.34 -8.40
CA HIS A 32 -18.63 20.93 -8.80
C HIS A 32 -17.23 20.58 -9.28
N GLU A 33 -16.66 21.38 -10.17
CA GLU A 33 -15.26 21.21 -10.62
C GLU A 33 -14.26 21.23 -9.47
N LEU A 34 -14.43 22.16 -8.52
CA LEU A 34 -13.56 22.22 -7.34
C LEU A 34 -13.71 20.98 -6.44
N ALA A 35 -14.89 20.40 -6.34
CA ALA A 35 -15.13 19.19 -5.57
C ALA A 35 -14.48 17.97 -6.25
N ASP A 36 -14.55 17.87 -7.57
CA ASP A 36 -13.95 16.81 -8.36
C ASP A 36 -12.41 16.89 -8.33
N VAL A 37 -11.84 18.08 -8.52
CA VAL A 37 -10.39 18.31 -8.40
C VAL A 37 -9.88 17.96 -6.99
N LYS A 38 -10.63 18.32 -5.93
CA LYS A 38 -10.26 17.94 -4.56
C LYS A 38 -10.31 16.44 -4.32
N LYS A 39 -11.25 15.75 -4.96
CA LYS A 39 -11.38 14.28 -4.88
C LYS A 39 -10.22 13.60 -5.59
N ASP A 40 -9.86 14.09 -6.78
CA ASP A 40 -8.74 13.56 -7.56
C ASP A 40 -7.40 13.78 -6.86
N ILE A 41 -7.13 14.99 -6.34
CA ILE A 41 -5.92 15.28 -5.56
C ILE A 41 -5.84 14.37 -4.31
N LYS A 42 -6.96 14.10 -3.65
CA LYS A 42 -6.98 13.21 -2.50
C LYS A 42 -6.75 11.76 -2.90
N ALA A 43 -7.29 11.30 -4.02
CA ALA A 43 -7.05 9.97 -4.56
C ALA A 43 -5.59 9.78 -4.94
N ASP A 44 -5.00 10.73 -5.67
CA ASP A 44 -3.59 10.71 -6.08
C ASP A 44 -2.64 10.73 -4.87
N SER A 45 -2.96 11.51 -3.85
CA SER A 45 -2.16 11.57 -2.62
C SER A 45 -2.22 10.26 -1.82
N VAL A 46 -3.37 9.61 -1.76
CA VAL A 46 -3.54 8.30 -1.09
C VAL A 46 -2.79 7.22 -1.84
N GLU A 47 -2.84 7.22 -3.17
CA GLU A 47 -2.10 6.25 -3.99
C GLU A 47 -0.59 6.45 -3.87
N ALA A 48 -0.10 7.68 -3.87
CA ALA A 48 1.31 7.98 -3.65
C ALA A 48 1.81 7.51 -2.28
N VAL A 49 1.02 7.70 -1.22
CA VAL A 49 1.34 7.21 0.13
C VAL A 49 1.39 5.69 0.16
N LYS A 50 0.43 5.00 -0.42
CA LYS A 50 0.42 3.52 -0.49
C LYS A 50 1.63 2.98 -1.26
N THR A 51 2.01 3.63 -2.36
CA THR A 51 3.18 3.25 -3.16
C THR A 51 4.47 3.38 -2.35
N GLU A 52 4.62 4.45 -1.57
CA GLU A 52 5.79 4.66 -0.71
C GLU A 52 5.81 3.69 0.47
N GLU A 53 4.67 3.44 1.12
CA GLU A 53 4.55 2.43 2.18
C GLU A 53 4.92 1.04 1.66
N TRP A 54 4.45 0.67 0.48
CA TRP A 54 4.81 -0.58 -0.18
C TRP A 54 6.31 -0.68 -0.43
N ARG A 55 6.93 0.38 -0.95
CA ARG A 55 8.37 0.42 -1.23
C ARG A 55 9.21 0.22 0.03
N ILE A 56 8.86 0.88 1.12
CA ILE A 56 9.53 0.74 2.41
C ILE A 56 9.35 -0.68 2.93
N PHE A 57 8.14 -1.17 2.98
CA PHE A 57 7.81 -2.51 3.45
C PHE A 57 8.56 -3.60 2.66
N ARG A 58 8.59 -3.51 1.33
CA ARG A 58 9.31 -4.44 0.47
C ARG A 58 10.80 -4.47 0.79
N ASN A 59 11.42 -3.31 0.94
CA ASN A 59 12.85 -3.23 1.27
C ASN A 59 13.16 -3.87 2.63
N GLU A 60 12.34 -3.64 3.64
CA GLU A 60 12.49 -4.25 4.96
C GLU A 60 12.26 -5.77 4.90
N ALA A 61 11.25 -6.23 4.22
CA ALA A 61 10.93 -7.63 4.05
C ALA A 61 12.06 -8.37 3.30
N ASP A 62 12.58 -7.80 2.21
CA ASP A 62 13.72 -8.36 1.47
C ASP A 62 14.99 -8.46 2.34
N ALA A 63 15.23 -7.48 3.19
CA ALA A 63 16.35 -7.53 4.14
C ALA A 63 16.17 -8.68 5.16
N ARG A 64 14.96 -8.86 5.69
CA ARG A 64 14.63 -9.96 6.62
C ARG A 64 14.73 -11.33 5.93
N ILE A 65 14.22 -11.47 4.71
CA ILE A 65 14.34 -12.71 3.91
C ILE A 65 15.81 -13.06 3.71
N ARG A 66 16.66 -12.11 3.29
CA ARG A 66 18.09 -12.34 3.15
C ARG A 66 18.78 -12.73 4.45
N SER A 67 18.41 -12.09 5.55
CA SER A 67 18.91 -12.46 6.87
C SER A 67 18.53 -13.90 7.26
N ASN A 68 17.30 -14.30 6.97
CA ASN A 68 16.83 -15.67 7.19
C ASN A 68 17.60 -16.67 6.31
N ASP A 69 17.83 -16.38 5.02
CA ASP A 69 18.64 -17.22 4.13
C ASP A 69 20.04 -17.46 4.71
N ILE A 70 20.71 -16.42 5.22
CA ILE A 70 22.04 -16.53 5.83
C ILE A 70 21.98 -17.43 7.07
N ARG A 71 20.97 -17.30 7.91
CA ARG A 71 20.78 -18.11 9.12
C ARG A 71 20.51 -19.57 8.78
N ILE A 72 19.65 -19.84 7.81
CA ILE A 72 19.34 -21.18 7.32
C ILE A 72 20.58 -21.83 6.72
N ALA A 73 21.33 -21.11 5.89
CA ALA A 73 22.58 -21.60 5.33
C ALA A 73 23.63 -21.92 6.42
N ALA A 74 23.67 -21.14 7.49
CA ALA A 74 24.53 -21.41 8.63
C ALA A 74 24.11 -22.70 9.38
N LEU A 75 22.80 -22.97 9.51
CA LEU A 75 22.28 -24.20 10.09
C LEU A 75 22.65 -25.42 9.22
N LYS A 76 22.51 -25.34 7.90
CA LYS A 76 22.92 -26.38 6.96
C LYS A 76 24.40 -26.71 7.08
N ARG A 77 25.26 -25.69 7.08
CA ARG A 77 26.70 -25.90 7.27
C ARG A 77 27.07 -26.56 8.60
N LYS A 78 26.31 -26.30 9.66
CA LYS A 78 26.51 -26.99 10.94
C LYS A 78 26.12 -28.46 10.85
N MET A 79 25.05 -28.77 10.12
CA MET A 79 24.60 -30.15 9.91
C MET A 79 25.65 -31.00 9.16
N GLU A 80 26.37 -30.42 8.21
CA GLU A 80 27.35 -31.08 7.36
C GLU A 80 28.69 -31.38 8.09
N LYS A 81 28.90 -30.83 9.30
CA LYS A 81 30.15 -31.04 10.02
C LYS A 81 30.29 -32.48 10.54
N PRO A 82 31.42 -33.17 10.28
CA PRO A 82 31.65 -34.52 10.79
C PRO A 82 31.61 -34.55 12.33
N GLY A 83 30.93 -35.55 12.88
CA GLY A 83 30.85 -35.76 14.34
C GLY A 83 29.72 -34.97 15.03
N ASN A 84 28.94 -34.25 14.32
CA ASN A 84 27.77 -33.56 14.86
C ASN A 84 26.60 -34.56 15.03
N LYS A 85 26.35 -34.98 16.26
CA LYS A 85 25.18 -35.82 16.60
C LYS A 85 23.96 -34.92 16.63
N MET A 86 23.34 -34.70 15.47
CA MET A 86 22.08 -33.99 15.38
C MET A 86 20.90 -34.95 15.50
N ASP A 87 19.81 -34.43 16.04
CA ASP A 87 18.55 -35.13 16.08
C ASP A 87 18.08 -35.49 14.66
N THR A 88 17.43 -36.67 14.52
CA THR A 88 16.95 -37.18 13.22
C THR A 88 16.02 -36.24 12.48
N ASP A 89 15.32 -35.36 13.21
CA ASP A 89 14.34 -34.42 12.65
C ASP A 89 14.97 -33.10 12.18
N TYR A 90 16.26 -32.90 12.46
CA TYR A 90 16.98 -31.65 12.16
C TYR A 90 17.01 -31.30 10.66
N PRO A 91 17.29 -32.23 9.74
CA PRO A 91 17.27 -31.95 8.31
C PRO A 91 15.90 -31.54 7.82
N GLN A 92 14.84 -32.19 8.31
CA GLN A 92 13.47 -31.86 7.91
C GLN A 92 13.09 -30.47 8.42
N SER A 93 13.42 -30.14 9.64
CA SER A 93 13.14 -28.82 10.22
C SER A 93 13.83 -27.68 9.44
N ILE A 94 15.06 -27.89 8.98
CA ILE A 94 15.77 -26.91 8.12
C ILE A 94 15.06 -26.75 6.78
N LEU A 95 14.61 -27.83 6.15
CA LEU A 95 13.84 -27.77 4.90
C LEU A 95 12.53 -27.01 5.08
N ASP A 96 11.87 -27.16 6.21
CA ASP A 96 10.64 -26.45 6.49
C ASP A 96 10.87 -24.93 6.71
N LEU A 97 11.97 -24.54 7.35
CA LEU A 97 12.39 -23.14 7.44
C LEU A 97 12.71 -22.55 6.07
N GLU A 98 13.37 -23.29 5.18
CA GLU A 98 13.62 -22.85 3.80
C GLU A 98 12.31 -22.65 3.02
N LYS A 99 11.40 -23.61 3.12
CA LYS A 99 10.08 -23.50 2.47
C LYS A 99 9.30 -22.27 2.96
N LYS A 100 9.30 -22.03 4.27
CA LYS A 100 8.67 -20.85 4.85
C LYS A 100 9.29 -19.56 4.33
N ASN A 101 10.62 -19.45 4.30
CA ASN A 101 11.31 -18.26 3.79
C ASN A 101 11.06 -18.05 2.28
N LYS A 102 11.05 -19.13 1.50
CA LYS A 102 10.69 -19.07 0.08
C LYS A 102 9.24 -18.63 -0.12
N ASN A 103 8.32 -19.15 0.65
CA ASN A 103 6.91 -18.76 0.58
C ASN A 103 6.71 -17.26 0.83
N LEU A 104 7.39 -16.69 1.82
CA LEU A 104 7.37 -15.25 2.08
C LEU A 104 7.86 -14.45 0.87
N ARG A 105 8.92 -14.89 0.18
CA ARG A 105 9.40 -14.26 -1.05
C ARG A 105 8.37 -14.35 -2.18
N ASP A 106 7.84 -15.54 -2.41
CA ASP A 106 6.85 -15.77 -3.48
C ASP A 106 5.57 -14.94 -3.25
N ARG A 107 5.13 -14.78 -1.99
CA ARG A 107 3.98 -13.94 -1.62
C ARG A 107 4.24 -12.46 -1.85
N MET A 108 5.46 -11.99 -1.58
CA MET A 108 5.85 -10.61 -1.85
C MET A 108 5.79 -10.31 -3.36
N ASP A 109 6.34 -11.20 -4.18
CA ASP A 109 6.35 -11.07 -5.63
C ASP A 109 4.92 -11.20 -6.23
N ALA A 110 4.07 -12.01 -5.62
CA ALA A 110 2.66 -12.12 -6.04
C ALA A 110 1.87 -10.87 -5.68
N TYR A 111 2.09 -10.28 -4.51
CA TYR A 111 1.43 -9.05 -4.10
C TYR A 111 1.83 -7.88 -5.00
N GLU A 112 3.10 -7.74 -5.37
CA GLU A 112 3.56 -6.69 -6.29
C GLU A 112 2.81 -6.70 -7.62
N LYS A 113 2.40 -7.88 -8.09
CA LYS A 113 1.66 -8.03 -9.36
C LYS A 113 0.16 -7.74 -9.24
N ASN A 114 -0.45 -8.01 -8.10
CA ASN A 114 -1.90 -8.01 -7.95
C ASN A 114 -2.44 -6.97 -6.95
N GLN A 115 -1.59 -6.37 -6.12
CA GLN A 115 -1.86 -5.30 -5.13
C GLN A 115 -3.28 -5.33 -4.54
N SER A 116 -3.67 -6.47 -3.98
CA SER A 116 -4.95 -6.64 -3.30
C SER A 116 -4.96 -5.89 -1.94
N ASP A 117 -5.83 -6.22 -1.02
CA ASP A 117 -5.94 -5.59 0.30
C ASP A 117 -4.58 -5.47 1.02
N TRP A 118 -4.02 -4.25 1.04
CA TRP A 118 -2.72 -3.92 1.62
C TRP A 118 -2.65 -4.21 3.12
N GLU A 119 -3.68 -3.82 3.87
CA GLU A 119 -3.66 -3.96 5.33
C GLU A 119 -3.73 -5.43 5.76
N SER A 120 -4.53 -6.23 5.09
CA SER A 120 -4.59 -7.67 5.34
C SER A 120 -3.30 -8.36 4.95
N PHE A 121 -2.76 -8.05 3.78
CA PHE A 121 -1.47 -8.59 3.34
C PHE A 121 -0.35 -8.28 4.32
N LYS A 122 -0.18 -7.01 4.70
CA LYS A 122 0.85 -6.54 5.63
C LYS A 122 0.77 -7.24 6.99
N ARG A 123 -0.43 -7.37 7.53
CA ARG A 123 -0.66 -8.04 8.82
C ARG A 123 -0.26 -9.52 8.77
N GLU A 124 -0.76 -10.26 7.78
CA GLU A 124 -0.49 -11.69 7.62
C GLU A 124 0.98 -11.96 7.30
N TYR A 125 1.56 -11.17 6.42
CA TYR A 125 2.96 -11.28 6.07
C TYR A 125 3.89 -11.05 7.26
N ASN A 126 3.64 -10.03 8.07
CA ASN A 126 4.41 -9.75 9.26
C ASN A 126 4.28 -10.87 10.29
N HIS A 127 3.09 -11.42 10.48
CA HIS A 127 2.86 -12.55 11.37
C HIS A 127 3.73 -13.76 10.97
N ASP A 128 3.66 -14.18 9.71
CA ASP A 128 4.44 -15.32 9.21
C ASP A 128 5.96 -15.06 9.26
N MET A 129 6.38 -13.83 9.02
CA MET A 129 7.78 -13.42 9.12
C MET A 129 8.30 -13.46 10.57
N GLU A 130 7.46 -13.10 11.54
CA GLU A 130 7.77 -13.19 12.97
C GLU A 130 7.86 -14.64 13.42
N GLU A 131 6.89 -15.48 13.04
CA GLU A 131 6.92 -16.93 13.33
C GLU A 131 8.20 -17.59 12.80
N LEU A 132 8.60 -17.28 11.56
CA LEU A 132 9.83 -17.78 10.99
C LEU A 132 11.06 -17.28 11.76
N GLY A 133 11.06 -16.01 12.16
CA GLY A 133 12.12 -15.41 12.96
C GLY A 133 12.32 -16.10 14.32
N GLU A 134 11.21 -16.40 15.00
CA GLU A 134 11.20 -17.14 16.27
C GLU A 134 11.65 -18.59 16.09
N ALA A 135 11.11 -19.30 15.11
CA ALA A 135 11.52 -20.66 14.79
C ALA A 135 13.04 -20.76 14.53
N LEU A 136 13.62 -19.80 13.79
CA LEU A 136 15.06 -19.71 13.57
C LEU A 136 15.85 -19.41 14.86
N LYS A 137 15.28 -18.66 15.79
CA LYS A 137 15.90 -18.36 17.08
C LYS A 137 15.89 -19.59 17.99
N ASP A 138 14.78 -20.28 18.10
CA ASP A 138 14.61 -21.47 18.93
C ASP A 138 15.49 -22.61 18.44
N PHE A 139 15.61 -22.76 17.14
CA PHE A 139 16.52 -23.71 16.51
C PHE A 139 17.97 -23.49 16.91
N ARG A 140 18.38 -22.24 17.12
CA ARG A 140 19.71 -21.87 17.58
C ARG A 140 19.93 -22.17 19.07
N VAL A 141 18.89 -22.02 19.89
CA VAL A 141 18.97 -22.20 21.34
C VAL A 141 18.98 -23.67 21.72
N ASN A 142 18.13 -24.48 21.11
CA ASN A 142 17.99 -25.91 21.41
C ASN A 142 19.20 -26.79 20.98
N ASN A 143 20.10 -26.24 20.17
CA ASN A 143 21.31 -26.90 19.68
C ASN A 143 22.60 -26.42 20.35
N LYS A 144 22.51 -25.83 21.52
CA LYS A 144 23.67 -25.44 22.37
C LYS A 144 23.99 -26.47 23.44
N LYS A 145 23.63 -27.75 23.26
CA LYS A 145 24.08 -28.83 24.15
C LYS A 145 25.40 -29.44 23.68
#